data_6a96df1237ade7df8b5f6da0d69e9dd3
#
_entry.id   6a96df1237ade7df8b5f6da0d69e9dd3
#
_cell.length_a   1.000
_cell.length_b   1.000
_cell.length_c   1.000
_cell.angle_alpha   90.00
_cell.angle_beta   90.00
_cell.angle_gamma   90.00
#
_symmetry.space_group_name_H-M   'P 1'
#
loop_
_entity.id
_entity.type
_entity.pdbx_description
1 polymer ?
#
loop_
_entity_poly.entity_id
_entity_poly.type
_entity_poly.pdbx_seq_one_letter_code
_entity_poly.pdbx_strand_id
1 'polypeptide(L)'
;MQLWKNTALTSVAALLGLFLLPLAVAREPAEVPEYTELPRTEQTAPVQPAVKAVYDADRTLRVLDGETVREMTLAEYLVGVTAAEMPASFAEEALKAQAVAARTYTLYKLTAGSSHGDTADICTDSTCCQAYIAMEQARANWGAQADAYEKKVRDAVTSTDGEAILYGGVPILAVFHSSSAGLTRAAGQVWQ
;
A
#
# COMPACT_ATOMS: atom_id res chain seq x y z
N MET A 1 55.52 25.02 -17.61
CA MET A 1 54.39 24.80 -18.56
C MET A 1 54.01 23.33 -18.73
N GLN A 2 54.90 22.36 -18.47
CA GLN A 2 54.63 20.92 -18.60
C GLN A 2 53.81 20.34 -17.41
N LEU A 3 54.03 20.81 -16.19
CA LEU A 3 53.30 20.32 -15.01
C LEU A 3 51.79 20.62 -15.07
N TRP A 4 51.40 21.77 -15.57
CA TRP A 4 49.99 22.19 -15.67
C TRP A 4 49.19 21.35 -16.71
N LYS A 5 49.85 20.93 -17.77
CA LYS A 5 49.26 20.08 -18.78
C LYS A 5 48.99 18.66 -18.24
N ASN A 6 49.90 18.15 -17.40
CA ASN A 6 49.75 16.80 -16.83
C ASN A 6 48.66 16.78 -15.76
N THR A 7 48.52 17.82 -14.91
CA THR A 7 47.42 17.90 -13.92
C THR A 7 46.06 18.07 -14.57
N ALA A 8 45.94 18.86 -15.64
CA ALA A 8 44.67 18.99 -16.37
C ALA A 8 44.27 17.67 -17.06
N LEU A 9 45.23 16.94 -17.63
CA LEU A 9 44.95 15.66 -18.29
C LEU A 9 44.52 14.59 -17.29
N THR A 10 45.14 14.51 -16.11
CA THR A 10 44.78 13.55 -15.07
C THR A 10 43.40 13.87 -14.45
N SER A 11 43.07 15.16 -14.30
CA SER A 11 41.73 15.56 -13.79
C SER A 11 40.61 15.23 -14.79
N VAL A 12 40.82 15.41 -16.10
CA VAL A 12 39.86 15.04 -17.14
C VAL A 12 39.68 13.55 -17.20
N ALA A 13 40.77 12.77 -17.11
CA ALA A 13 40.72 11.30 -17.12
C ALA A 13 39.97 10.76 -15.86
N ALA A 14 40.18 11.36 -14.69
CA ALA A 14 39.46 10.99 -13.46
C ALA A 14 37.95 11.30 -13.54
N LEU A 15 37.58 12.46 -14.11
CA LEU A 15 36.18 12.83 -14.33
C LEU A 15 35.50 11.91 -15.36
N LEU A 16 36.17 11.58 -16.45
CA LEU A 16 35.67 10.62 -17.44
C LEU A 16 35.51 9.22 -16.83
N GLY A 17 36.45 8.79 -15.97
CA GLY A 17 36.35 7.54 -15.24
C GLY A 17 35.14 7.50 -14.31
N LEU A 18 34.86 8.56 -13.59
CA LEU A 18 33.70 8.68 -12.70
C LEU A 18 32.35 8.65 -13.46
N PHE A 19 32.32 9.20 -14.68
CA PHE A 19 31.12 9.19 -15.53
C PHE A 19 30.92 7.87 -16.29
N LEU A 20 31.99 7.19 -16.64
CA LEU A 20 31.92 5.92 -17.40
C LEU A 20 31.82 4.69 -16.50
N LEU A 21 32.25 4.77 -15.24
CA LEU A 21 32.15 3.66 -14.28
C LEU A 21 30.70 3.17 -14.07
N PRO A 22 29.67 4.03 -13.94
CA PRO A 22 28.30 3.57 -13.81
C PRO A 22 27.78 2.84 -15.05
N LEU A 23 28.26 3.23 -16.25
CA LEU A 23 27.91 2.57 -17.51
C LEU A 23 28.58 1.18 -17.66
N ALA A 24 29.78 1.01 -17.12
CA ALA A 24 30.50 -0.27 -17.14
C ALA A 24 29.98 -1.25 -16.07
N VAL A 25 29.33 -0.73 -15.01
CA VAL A 25 28.71 -1.52 -13.93
C VAL A 25 27.21 -1.73 -14.18
N ALA A 26 26.62 -1.09 -15.20
CA ALA A 26 25.24 -1.39 -15.61
C ALA A 26 25.18 -2.87 -16.04
N ARG A 27 24.83 -3.73 -15.09
CA ARG A 27 24.48 -5.13 -15.37
C ARG A 27 23.37 -5.14 -16.42
N GLU A 28 23.50 -6.02 -17.39
CA GLU A 28 22.37 -6.35 -18.24
C GLU A 28 21.14 -6.59 -17.34
N PRO A 29 19.97 -6.04 -17.68
CA PRO A 29 18.77 -6.32 -16.92
C PRO A 29 18.64 -7.83 -16.80
N ALA A 30 18.57 -8.34 -15.58
CA ALA A 30 18.34 -9.76 -15.34
C ALA A 30 17.11 -10.15 -16.19
N GLU A 31 17.25 -11.21 -16.99
CA GLU A 31 16.10 -11.75 -17.72
C GLU A 31 14.97 -11.92 -16.71
N VAL A 32 13.90 -11.19 -16.93
CA VAL A 32 12.67 -11.34 -16.14
C VAL A 32 12.23 -12.79 -16.38
N PRO A 33 12.22 -13.65 -15.37
CA PRO A 33 11.78 -15.02 -15.58
C PRO A 33 10.38 -14.96 -16.20
N GLU A 34 10.22 -15.65 -17.34
CA GLU A 34 8.94 -15.78 -18.02
C GLU A 34 7.92 -16.28 -16.98
N TYR A 35 6.92 -15.45 -16.70
CA TYR A 35 5.84 -15.83 -15.80
C TYR A 35 5.14 -17.04 -16.40
N THR A 36 5.45 -18.23 -15.92
CA THR A 36 4.59 -19.38 -16.17
C THR A 36 3.27 -19.08 -15.49
N GLU A 37 2.25 -18.76 -16.28
CA GLU A 37 0.89 -18.63 -15.75
C GLU A 37 0.58 -19.91 -14.97
N LEU A 38 0.43 -19.77 -13.67
CA LEU A 38 -0.08 -20.86 -12.86
C LEU A 38 -1.41 -21.28 -13.48
N PRO A 39 -1.67 -22.59 -13.70
CA PRO A 39 -2.91 -23.04 -14.27
C PRO A 39 -4.05 -22.42 -13.45
N ARG A 40 -4.86 -21.60 -14.12
CA ARG A 40 -6.07 -21.03 -13.53
C ARG A 40 -7.02 -22.18 -13.20
N THR A 41 -6.88 -22.72 -12.01
CA THR A 41 -7.86 -23.66 -11.50
C THR A 41 -9.15 -22.85 -11.39
N GLU A 42 -10.11 -23.10 -12.28
CA GLU A 42 -11.47 -22.63 -12.12
C GLU A 42 -12.02 -23.28 -10.85
N GLN A 43 -11.68 -22.71 -9.70
CA GLN A 43 -12.38 -22.99 -8.49
C GLN A 43 -13.73 -22.29 -8.62
N THR A 44 -14.73 -23.03 -9.09
CA THR A 44 -16.14 -22.74 -8.81
C THR A 44 -16.28 -22.81 -7.30
N ALA A 45 -15.95 -21.71 -6.61
CA ALA A 45 -16.25 -21.60 -5.19
C ALA A 45 -17.77 -21.80 -5.04
N PRO A 46 -18.20 -22.64 -4.10
CA PRO A 46 -19.63 -22.77 -3.82
C PRO A 46 -20.16 -21.36 -3.51
N VAL A 47 -21.24 -20.97 -4.20
CA VAL A 47 -21.97 -19.73 -3.92
C VAL A 47 -22.42 -19.79 -2.47
N GLN A 48 -21.69 -19.14 -1.59
CA GLN A 48 -22.10 -19.01 -0.19
C GLN A 48 -23.32 -18.09 -0.15
N PRO A 49 -24.31 -18.36 0.73
CA PRO A 49 -25.45 -17.49 0.88
C PRO A 49 -24.93 -16.09 1.23
N ALA A 50 -25.48 -15.07 0.57
CA ALA A 50 -25.10 -13.67 0.77
C ALA A 50 -25.18 -13.33 2.26
N VAL A 51 -24.04 -13.23 2.90
CA VAL A 51 -23.93 -12.59 4.21
C VAL A 51 -24.38 -11.15 3.98
N LYS A 52 -25.35 -10.68 4.78
CA LYS A 52 -25.85 -9.31 4.68
C LYS A 52 -24.65 -8.37 4.68
N ALA A 53 -24.39 -7.73 3.56
CA ALA A 53 -23.25 -6.83 3.41
C ALA A 53 -23.38 -5.72 4.45
N VAL A 54 -22.41 -5.61 5.36
CA VAL A 54 -22.30 -4.47 6.26
C VAL A 54 -21.52 -3.44 5.47
N TYR A 55 -22.17 -2.34 5.11
CA TYR A 55 -21.53 -1.24 4.42
C TYR A 55 -20.50 -0.55 5.32
N ASP A 56 -19.44 -0.03 4.72
CA ASP A 56 -18.38 0.65 5.45
C ASP A 56 -18.88 1.84 6.28
N ALA A 57 -19.90 2.53 5.78
CA ALA A 57 -20.54 3.65 6.49
C ALA A 57 -21.32 3.25 7.74
N ASP A 58 -21.79 2.00 7.80
CA ASP A 58 -22.58 1.48 8.92
C ASP A 58 -21.71 0.88 10.04
N ARG A 59 -20.39 0.79 9.81
CA ARG A 59 -19.44 0.25 10.78
C ARG A 59 -18.63 1.38 11.42
N THR A 60 -18.84 1.62 12.71
CA THR A 60 -18.01 2.53 13.49
C THR A 60 -16.80 1.80 14.08
N LEU A 61 -15.65 2.45 14.04
CA LEU A 61 -14.37 2.01 14.58
C LEU A 61 -13.91 2.99 15.68
N ARG A 62 -13.31 2.45 16.74
CA ARG A 62 -12.49 3.20 17.68
C ARG A 62 -11.05 3.17 17.18
N VAL A 63 -10.59 4.30 16.68
CA VAL A 63 -9.25 4.44 16.06
C VAL A 63 -8.33 5.16 17.03
N LEU A 64 -7.25 4.52 17.42
CA LEU A 64 -6.20 5.14 18.24
C LEU A 64 -5.29 5.98 17.32
N ASP A 65 -5.30 7.29 17.55
CA ASP A 65 -4.48 8.28 16.86
C ASP A 65 -3.53 8.96 17.88
N GLY A 66 -2.29 8.50 17.90
CA GLY A 66 -1.35 8.84 18.97
C GLY A 66 -1.85 8.33 20.33
N GLU A 67 -2.18 9.24 21.23
CA GLU A 67 -2.73 8.93 22.57
C GLU A 67 -4.26 9.10 22.64
N THR A 68 -4.91 9.50 21.55
CA THR A 68 -6.33 9.83 21.51
C THR A 68 -7.11 8.75 20.75
N VAL A 69 -8.20 8.28 21.33
CA VAL A 69 -9.16 7.41 20.63
C VAL A 69 -10.24 8.28 19.98
N ARG A 70 -10.43 8.07 18.68
CA ARG A 70 -11.48 8.72 17.88
C ARG A 70 -12.45 7.68 17.33
N GLU A 71 -13.72 8.02 17.34
CA GLU A 71 -14.72 7.23 16.63
C GLU A 71 -14.87 7.77 15.22
N MET A 72 -14.80 6.88 14.22
CA MET A 72 -15.07 7.19 12.83
C MET A 72 -15.64 5.97 12.12
N THR A 73 -16.28 6.18 10.97
CA THR A 73 -16.75 5.06 10.16
C THR A 73 -15.59 4.32 9.51
N LEU A 74 -15.79 3.03 9.19
CA LEU A 74 -14.80 2.27 8.40
C LEU A 74 -14.53 2.98 7.08
N ALA A 75 -15.54 3.55 6.42
CA ALA A 75 -15.37 4.32 5.19
C ALA A 75 -14.40 5.49 5.35
N GLU A 76 -14.56 6.30 6.41
CA GLU A 76 -13.66 7.43 6.69
C GLU A 76 -12.24 6.96 7.00
N TYR A 77 -12.10 5.90 7.80
CA TYR A 77 -10.79 5.30 8.07
C TYR A 77 -10.10 4.84 6.78
N LEU A 78 -10.81 4.11 5.92
CA LEU A 78 -10.27 3.59 4.66
C LEU A 78 -9.87 4.70 3.68
N VAL A 79 -10.59 5.81 3.65
CA VAL A 79 -10.21 6.98 2.86
C VAL A 79 -8.86 7.53 3.32
N GLY A 80 -8.66 7.68 4.63
CA GLY A 80 -7.39 8.14 5.19
C GLY A 80 -6.24 7.14 5.00
N VAL A 81 -6.51 5.84 5.13
CA VAL A 81 -5.51 4.79 4.87
C VAL A 81 -5.12 4.76 3.40
N THR A 82 -6.10 4.73 2.48
CA THR A 82 -5.82 4.70 1.03
C THR A 82 -5.01 5.92 0.60
N ALA A 83 -5.32 7.10 1.15
CA ALA A 83 -4.57 8.34 0.87
C ALA A 83 -3.15 8.34 1.45
N ALA A 84 -2.90 7.61 2.55
CA ALA A 84 -1.58 7.50 3.15
C ALA A 84 -0.70 6.46 2.46
N GLU A 85 -1.28 5.32 2.07
CA GLU A 85 -0.55 4.16 1.56
C GLU A 85 -0.27 4.24 0.05
N MET A 86 -1.07 5.00 -0.71
CA MET A 86 -0.92 5.06 -2.16
C MET A 86 -1.01 6.49 -2.69
N PRO A 87 -0.10 6.93 -3.58
CA PRO A 87 -0.22 8.22 -4.24
C PRO A 87 -1.56 8.35 -5.00
N ALA A 88 -2.33 9.40 -4.71
CA ALA A 88 -3.63 9.64 -5.35
C ALA A 88 -3.54 9.87 -6.88
N SER A 89 -2.32 10.10 -7.41
CA SER A 89 -2.04 10.17 -8.84
C SER A 89 -2.10 8.83 -9.56
N PHE A 90 -2.03 7.69 -8.85
CA PHE A 90 -2.07 6.36 -9.44
C PHE A 90 -3.40 6.09 -10.14
N ALA A 91 -3.46 5.04 -10.97
CA ALA A 91 -4.69 4.64 -11.66
C ALA A 91 -5.82 4.35 -10.66
N GLU A 92 -7.05 4.61 -11.05
CA GLU A 92 -8.24 4.40 -10.21
C GLU A 92 -8.35 2.94 -9.72
N GLU A 93 -8.09 1.98 -10.60
CA GLU A 93 -8.12 0.56 -10.27
C GLU A 93 -7.04 0.16 -9.24
N ALA A 94 -5.89 0.86 -9.23
CA ALA A 94 -4.87 0.65 -8.20
C ALA A 94 -5.35 1.15 -6.83
N LEU A 95 -6.00 2.32 -6.79
CA LEU A 95 -6.60 2.84 -5.56
C LEU A 95 -7.74 1.95 -5.05
N LYS A 96 -8.57 1.40 -5.94
CA LYS A 96 -9.60 0.41 -5.59
C LYS A 96 -8.99 -0.85 -4.99
N ALA A 97 -7.95 -1.39 -5.61
CA ALA A 97 -7.24 -2.56 -5.07
C ALA A 97 -6.65 -2.28 -3.68
N GLN A 98 -6.07 -1.08 -3.47
CA GLN A 98 -5.57 -0.66 -2.16
C GLN A 98 -6.70 -0.54 -1.14
N ALA A 99 -7.85 0.03 -1.51
CA ALA A 99 -9.01 0.13 -0.62
C ALA A 99 -9.52 -1.25 -0.18
N VAL A 100 -9.61 -2.22 -1.11
CA VAL A 100 -9.99 -3.62 -0.81
C VAL A 100 -8.96 -4.28 0.11
N ALA A 101 -7.66 -4.12 -0.14
CA ALA A 101 -6.61 -4.66 0.72
C ALA A 101 -6.68 -4.07 2.13
N ALA A 102 -6.79 -2.75 2.25
CA ALA A 102 -6.89 -2.04 3.53
C ALA A 102 -8.15 -2.44 4.32
N ARG A 103 -9.29 -2.55 3.65
CA ARG A 103 -10.53 -3.04 4.26
C ARG A 103 -10.38 -4.46 4.79
N THR A 104 -9.81 -5.33 3.98
CA THR A 104 -9.58 -6.73 4.35
C THR A 104 -8.68 -6.85 5.57
N TYR A 105 -7.57 -6.09 5.61
CA TYR A 105 -6.69 -6.03 6.76
C TYR A 105 -7.41 -5.52 8.01
N THR A 106 -8.20 -4.45 7.89
CA THR A 106 -8.99 -3.92 9.01
C THR A 106 -9.97 -4.94 9.54
N LEU A 107 -10.73 -5.58 8.65
CA LEU A 107 -11.68 -6.63 9.04
C LEU A 107 -10.99 -7.84 9.68
N TYR A 108 -9.81 -8.22 9.19
CA TYR A 108 -8.98 -9.25 9.83
C TYR A 108 -8.62 -8.86 11.26
N LYS A 109 -8.13 -7.65 11.50
CA LYS A 109 -7.79 -7.16 12.85
C LYS A 109 -8.99 -7.16 13.79
N LEU A 110 -10.17 -6.80 13.31
CA LEU A 110 -11.40 -6.85 14.09
C LEU A 110 -11.82 -8.26 14.48
N THR A 111 -11.53 -9.26 13.63
CA THR A 111 -11.89 -10.67 13.90
C THR A 111 -10.83 -11.41 14.70
N ALA A 112 -9.54 -11.12 14.46
CA ALA A 112 -8.43 -11.75 15.16
C ALA A 112 -8.18 -11.18 16.57
N GLY A 113 -8.81 -10.03 16.87
CA GLY A 113 -8.60 -9.27 18.09
C GLY A 113 -7.64 -8.09 17.89
N SER A 114 -8.01 -6.96 18.48
CA SER A 114 -7.22 -5.73 18.42
C SER A 114 -5.90 -5.88 19.17
N SER A 115 -4.82 -5.33 18.62
CA SER A 115 -3.53 -5.18 19.32
C SER A 115 -3.61 -4.20 20.50
N HIS A 116 -4.70 -3.44 20.59
CA HIS A 116 -4.93 -2.39 21.57
C HIS A 116 -5.91 -2.81 22.68
N GLY A 117 -6.27 -4.12 22.74
CA GLY A 117 -7.23 -4.65 23.71
C GLY A 117 -8.59 -3.94 23.64
N ASP A 118 -9.14 -3.57 24.78
CA ASP A 118 -10.43 -2.89 24.87
C ASP A 118 -10.35 -1.37 24.59
N THR A 119 -9.13 -0.82 24.39
CA THR A 119 -8.96 0.62 24.21
C THR A 119 -9.39 1.07 22.81
N ALA A 120 -8.95 0.36 21.76
CA ALA A 120 -9.25 0.72 20.37
C ALA A 120 -9.34 -0.52 19.50
N ASP A 121 -10.00 -0.39 18.37
CA ASP A 121 -10.17 -1.47 17.41
C ASP A 121 -8.97 -1.55 16.45
N ILE A 122 -8.40 -0.38 16.10
CA ILE A 122 -7.26 -0.23 15.19
C ILE A 122 -6.52 1.09 15.49
N CYS A 123 -5.34 1.33 14.92
CA CYS A 123 -4.61 2.58 15.07
C CYS A 123 -4.14 3.17 13.73
N THR A 124 -3.53 4.36 13.82
CA THR A 124 -2.98 5.10 12.68
C THR A 124 -1.49 4.86 12.46
N ASP A 125 -0.85 4.01 13.27
CA ASP A 125 0.58 3.70 13.20
C ASP A 125 0.84 2.58 12.19
N SER A 126 1.63 2.89 11.15
CA SER A 126 2.02 1.95 10.09
C SER A 126 2.87 0.78 10.59
N THR A 127 3.52 0.90 11.75
CA THR A 127 4.32 -0.17 12.35
C THR A 127 3.48 -1.17 13.13
N CYS A 128 2.25 -0.81 13.46
CA CYS A 128 1.30 -1.63 14.22
C CYS A 128 0.11 -2.08 13.38
N CYS A 129 -0.50 -1.14 12.65
CA CYS A 129 -1.69 -1.36 11.84
C CYS A 129 -1.47 -0.94 10.39
N GLN A 130 -1.91 0.25 10.01
CA GLN A 130 -1.78 0.80 8.66
C GLN A 130 -1.46 2.30 8.76
N ALA A 131 -0.70 2.84 7.80
CA ALA A 131 -0.55 4.28 7.73
C ALA A 131 -1.91 4.95 7.54
N TYR A 132 -2.09 6.10 8.15
CA TYR A 132 -3.30 6.91 8.06
C TYR A 132 -2.92 8.38 7.93
N ILE A 133 -3.65 9.11 7.12
CA ILE A 133 -3.54 10.57 7.03
C ILE A 133 -4.93 11.20 7.15
N ALA A 134 -5.06 12.21 8.02
CA ALA A 134 -6.27 13.00 8.06
C ALA A 134 -6.50 13.71 6.73
N MET A 135 -7.74 13.75 6.25
CA MET A 135 -8.04 14.30 4.92
C MET A 135 -7.63 15.77 4.79
N GLU A 136 -7.73 16.54 5.86
CA GLU A 136 -7.25 17.92 5.88
C GLU A 136 -5.75 18.00 5.55
N GLN A 137 -4.93 17.14 6.16
CA GLN A 137 -3.50 17.08 5.89
C GLN A 137 -3.20 16.55 4.50
N ALA A 138 -3.93 15.54 4.02
CA ALA A 138 -3.80 15.03 2.66
C ALA A 138 -4.08 16.12 1.62
N ARG A 139 -5.16 16.89 1.80
CA ARG A 139 -5.51 18.03 0.95
C ARG A 139 -4.41 19.10 0.94
N ALA A 140 -3.84 19.43 2.11
CA ALA A 140 -2.72 20.36 2.20
C ALA A 140 -1.50 19.88 1.39
N ASN A 141 -1.19 18.58 1.45
CA ASN A 141 -0.11 17.98 0.69
C ASN A 141 -0.37 17.97 -0.83
N TRP A 142 -1.62 17.80 -1.25
CA TRP A 142 -2.02 17.75 -2.66
C TRP A 142 -2.15 19.12 -3.32
N GLY A 143 -2.28 20.19 -2.54
CA GLY A 143 -2.34 21.57 -3.03
C GLY A 143 -3.43 21.78 -4.07
N ALA A 144 -3.07 22.23 -5.28
CA ALA A 144 -4.03 22.50 -6.35
C ALA A 144 -4.80 21.27 -6.85
N GLN A 145 -4.34 20.06 -6.54
CA GLN A 145 -5.00 18.81 -6.94
C GLN A 145 -5.94 18.27 -5.85
N ALA A 146 -6.09 18.95 -4.73
CA ALA A 146 -6.77 18.45 -3.53
C ALA A 146 -8.18 17.93 -3.83
N ASP A 147 -9.01 18.71 -4.53
CA ASP A 147 -10.40 18.31 -4.82
C ASP A 147 -10.47 17.09 -5.74
N ALA A 148 -9.63 17.03 -6.77
CA ALA A 148 -9.60 15.93 -7.71
C ALA A 148 -9.10 14.64 -7.05
N TYR A 149 -8.06 14.73 -6.22
CA TYR A 149 -7.47 13.59 -5.55
C TYR A 149 -8.34 13.07 -4.41
N GLU A 150 -8.93 13.95 -3.61
CA GLU A 150 -9.90 13.55 -2.60
C GLU A 150 -11.08 12.81 -3.22
N LYS A 151 -11.67 13.40 -4.27
CA LYS A 151 -12.77 12.74 -4.99
C LYS A 151 -12.37 11.34 -5.46
N LYS A 152 -11.20 11.21 -6.07
CA LYS A 152 -10.71 9.95 -6.62
C LYS A 152 -10.49 8.88 -5.54
N VAL A 153 -9.91 9.27 -4.39
CA VAL A 153 -9.70 8.34 -3.27
C VAL A 153 -11.04 7.91 -2.66
N ARG A 154 -11.97 8.85 -2.47
CA ARG A 154 -13.32 8.54 -1.96
C ARG A 154 -14.10 7.64 -2.92
N ASP A 155 -14.04 7.91 -4.22
CA ASP A 155 -14.70 7.07 -5.24
C ASP A 155 -14.12 5.65 -5.22
N ALA A 156 -12.81 5.48 -5.05
CA ALA A 156 -12.19 4.17 -4.97
C ALA A 156 -12.68 3.36 -3.75
N VAL A 157 -12.79 3.99 -2.59
CA VAL A 157 -13.32 3.36 -1.37
C VAL A 157 -14.80 3.03 -1.52
N THR A 158 -15.60 3.99 -2.02
CA THR A 158 -17.06 3.82 -2.14
C THR A 158 -17.44 2.81 -3.21
N SER A 159 -16.74 2.80 -4.36
CA SER A 159 -17.03 1.85 -5.44
C SER A 159 -16.69 0.40 -5.10
N THR A 160 -15.89 0.18 -4.08
CA THR A 160 -15.51 -1.14 -3.56
C THR A 160 -16.15 -1.45 -2.19
N ASP A 161 -17.20 -0.70 -1.81
CA ASP A 161 -17.84 -0.86 -0.50
C ASP A 161 -18.28 -2.32 -0.26
N GLY A 162 -17.94 -2.85 0.92
CA GLY A 162 -18.22 -4.22 1.30
C GLY A 162 -17.32 -5.30 0.65
N GLU A 163 -16.44 -4.95 -0.30
CA GLU A 163 -15.52 -5.90 -0.92
C GLU A 163 -14.32 -6.21 -0.03
N ALA A 164 -14.09 -7.50 0.24
CA ALA A 164 -12.95 -7.98 1.02
C ALA A 164 -12.42 -9.30 0.46
N ILE A 165 -11.13 -9.56 0.67
CA ILE A 165 -10.47 -10.80 0.27
C ILE A 165 -10.65 -11.84 1.38
N LEU A 166 -11.30 -12.93 1.08
CA LEU A 166 -11.61 -13.98 2.05
C LEU A 166 -10.91 -15.29 1.68
N TYR A 167 -10.56 -16.05 2.71
CA TYR A 167 -10.19 -17.45 2.58
C TYR A 167 -11.02 -18.28 3.57
N GLY A 168 -11.74 -19.28 3.08
CA GLY A 168 -12.67 -20.05 3.90
C GLY A 168 -13.77 -19.21 4.58
N GLY A 169 -14.17 -18.08 3.99
CA GLY A 169 -15.18 -17.18 4.53
C GLY A 169 -14.66 -16.19 5.58
N VAL A 170 -13.36 -16.18 5.85
CA VAL A 170 -12.72 -15.30 6.85
C VAL A 170 -11.79 -14.31 6.13
N PRO A 171 -11.76 -13.01 6.52
CA PRO A 171 -10.80 -12.06 5.97
C PRO A 171 -9.36 -12.54 6.15
N ILE A 172 -8.56 -12.44 5.09
CA ILE A 172 -7.13 -12.79 5.17
C ILE A 172 -6.33 -11.67 5.83
N LEU A 173 -5.12 -11.99 6.32
CA LEU A 173 -4.13 -10.98 6.67
C LEU A 173 -3.59 -10.35 5.36
N ALA A 174 -4.26 -9.31 4.88
CA ALA A 174 -3.96 -8.67 3.61
C ALA A 174 -2.78 -7.70 3.74
N VAL A 175 -1.57 -8.23 3.81
CA VAL A 175 -0.34 -7.43 3.81
C VAL A 175 0.06 -7.08 2.39
N PHE A 176 0.62 -5.89 2.21
CA PHE A 176 1.06 -5.37 0.92
C PHE A 176 2.39 -4.63 1.05
N HIS A 177 3.03 -4.34 -0.06
CA HIS A 177 4.27 -3.58 -0.13
C HIS A 177 4.29 -2.70 -1.40
N SER A 178 4.99 -1.58 -1.35
CA SER A 178 5.06 -0.61 -2.46
C SER A 178 6.04 -1.03 -3.56
N SER A 179 7.03 -1.87 -3.26
CA SER A 179 8.01 -2.35 -4.25
C SER A 179 8.62 -3.68 -3.83
N SER A 180 9.07 -4.46 -4.82
CA SER A 180 9.86 -5.67 -4.61
C SER A 180 11.08 -5.66 -5.53
N ALA A 181 12.13 -6.39 -5.18
CA ALA A 181 13.33 -6.57 -6.01
C ALA A 181 13.13 -7.69 -7.07
N GLY A 182 11.91 -7.86 -7.58
CA GLY A 182 11.58 -8.86 -8.59
C GLY A 182 11.10 -10.21 -8.02
N LEU A 183 11.24 -10.44 -6.71
CA LEU A 183 10.77 -11.65 -6.04
C LEU A 183 9.98 -11.29 -4.79
N THR A 184 8.82 -11.89 -4.63
CA THR A 184 8.06 -11.88 -3.38
C THR A 184 8.35 -13.15 -2.59
N ARG A 185 8.16 -13.12 -1.27
CA ARG A 185 8.31 -14.26 -0.39
C ARG A 185 6.96 -14.76 0.09
N ALA A 186 6.83 -16.05 0.31
CA ALA A 186 5.65 -16.58 0.96
C ALA A 186 5.56 -16.09 2.42
N ALA A 187 4.35 -15.81 2.88
CA ALA A 187 4.11 -15.27 4.23
C ALA A 187 4.78 -16.12 5.32
N GLY A 188 4.70 -17.45 5.27
CA GLY A 188 5.32 -18.35 6.22
C GLY A 188 6.87 -18.37 6.21
N GLN A 189 7.52 -17.67 5.27
CA GLN A 189 8.98 -17.47 5.26
C GLN A 189 9.39 -16.17 5.96
N VAL A 190 8.43 -15.28 6.23
CA VAL A 190 8.68 -13.94 6.78
C VAL A 190 8.06 -13.77 8.14
N TRP A 191 6.87 -14.34 8.35
CA TRP A 191 6.13 -14.30 9.62
C TRP A 191 5.98 -15.71 10.16
N GLN A 192 6.53 -15.93 11.34
CA GLN A 192 6.40 -17.18 12.12
C GLN A 192 5.33 -17.01 13.19
#